data_02b9f862962e232721619b0a0d1823fe
#
_entry.id   02b9f862962e232721619b0a0d1823fe
#
_cell.length_a   1.000
_cell.length_b   1.000
_cell.length_c   1.000
_cell.angle_alpha   90.00
_cell.angle_beta   90.00
_cell.angle_gamma   90.00
#
_symmetry.space_group_name_H-M   'P 1'
#
loop_
_entity.id
_entity.type
_entity.pdbx_description
1 polymer ?
#
loop_
_entity_poly.entity_id
_entity_poly.type
_entity_poly.pdbx_seq_one_letter_code
_entity_poly.pdbx_strand_id
1 'polypeptide(L)'
;MRKHYLKYLPVLFLLIFAASCKKDPKVAPTVTQPGNFAKLGLYEQVSGNNRRVFIAVSKIGTVSTTDYGLVFDTGSTGLSIDASGIIPASMITSSGFQITGDSVNVNGITITSQTATLTYGGVDGSIKEYGNLAYAQVTIGDGNGNVTTPRIPIFLYYKVVNVNTGTQLAAHSADVFGVGPGVSATARAIASPLSYFKLPDNITSGFRLAMLNSANFSATATYTAGLLYIGLTSDDLNASNFIMHPLTYSPIAGYLPNIKSTITYNGQNVPGTILFDTGTPATTIIENSAATSNSAALPANTVVSISTDQGFSYQYTTGTDFNLTQVENPSYSNDLRTIFSIDFFVSNEYLLDYTNHRIGLKNN
;
A
#
# COMPACT_ATOMS: atom_id res chain seq x y z
N MET A 1 86.83 64.45 27.65
CA MET A 1 85.93 65.20 26.75
C MET A 1 85.83 64.48 25.43
N ARG A 2 84.71 64.40 24.84
CA ARG A 2 84.24 63.90 23.52
C ARG A 2 83.55 62.55 23.55
N LYS A 3 82.30 62.59 23.40
CA LYS A 3 81.35 61.52 23.20
C LYS A 3 81.45 60.96 21.80
N HIS A 4 81.51 59.63 21.62
CA HIS A 4 81.27 58.95 20.35
C HIS A 4 79.99 58.15 20.45
N TYR A 5 79.03 58.53 19.62
CA TYR A 5 77.82 57.82 19.40
C TYR A 5 78.04 56.67 18.42
N LEU A 6 77.82 55.49 18.91
CA LEU A 6 77.82 54.29 18.05
C LEU A 6 76.41 54.07 17.51
N LYS A 7 76.24 54.15 16.23
CA LYS A 7 74.98 53.92 15.53
C LYS A 7 74.74 52.42 15.43
N TYR A 8 73.71 51.91 16.04
CA TYR A 8 73.27 50.56 15.80
C TYR A 8 72.40 50.49 14.56
N LEU A 9 72.79 49.63 13.63
CA LEU A 9 72.05 49.28 12.42
C LEU A 9 71.19 48.05 12.79
N PRO A 10 69.88 48.05 12.67
CA PRO A 10 69.10 46.83 12.87
C PRO A 10 69.17 45.98 11.60
N VAL A 11 69.70 44.79 11.72
CA VAL A 11 69.61 43.77 10.70
C VAL A 11 68.18 43.22 10.73
N LEU A 12 67.38 43.57 9.71
CA LEU A 12 66.06 43.07 9.49
C LEU A 12 66.09 41.60 8.99
N PHE A 13 65.89 40.63 9.85
CA PHE A 13 65.76 39.25 9.50
C PHE A 13 64.37 39.01 8.82
N LEU A 14 64.36 38.89 7.50
CA LEU A 14 63.19 38.53 6.72
C LEU A 14 62.94 37.03 6.86
N LEU A 15 62.07 36.62 7.80
CA LEU A 15 61.53 35.28 7.90
C LEU A 15 60.51 35.06 6.79
N ILE A 16 60.90 34.40 5.71
CA ILE A 16 59.99 33.91 4.68
C ILE A 16 59.26 32.71 5.25
N PHE A 17 57.99 32.93 5.71
CA PHE A 17 57.09 31.83 5.97
C PHE A 17 56.60 31.26 4.63
N ALA A 18 57.20 30.16 4.21
CA ALA A 18 56.61 29.33 3.17
C ALA A 18 55.34 28.70 3.72
N ALA A 19 54.20 29.35 3.50
CA ALA A 19 52.88 28.76 3.71
C ALA A 19 52.72 27.63 2.68
N SER A 20 53.04 26.42 3.10
CA SER A 20 52.68 25.19 2.37
C SER A 20 51.19 25.05 2.49
N CYS A 21 50.41 25.53 1.53
CA CYS A 21 49.05 25.13 1.33
C CYS A 21 49.01 23.63 1.02
N LYS A 22 48.88 22.80 2.06
CA LYS A 22 48.36 21.44 1.88
C LYS A 22 46.97 21.60 1.28
N LYS A 23 46.83 21.30 -0.02
CA LYS A 23 45.51 21.02 -0.59
C LYS A 23 44.96 19.82 0.18
N ASP A 24 44.00 20.05 1.05
CA ASP A 24 43.20 18.99 1.58
C ASP A 24 42.66 18.15 0.40
N PRO A 25 42.75 16.83 0.45
CA PRO A 25 42.15 16.01 -0.58
C PRO A 25 40.67 16.41 -0.61
N LYS A 26 40.19 16.91 -1.76
CA LYS A 26 38.75 17.09 -1.98
C LYS A 26 38.12 15.74 -1.71
N VAL A 27 37.50 15.61 -0.54
CA VAL A 27 36.58 14.52 -0.27
C VAL A 27 35.56 14.64 -1.38
N ALA A 28 35.53 13.68 -2.28
CA ALA A 28 34.48 13.61 -3.28
C ALA A 28 33.14 13.70 -2.52
N PRO A 29 32.18 14.52 -2.96
CA PRO A 29 30.88 14.58 -2.30
C PRO A 29 30.38 13.13 -2.26
N THR A 30 30.18 12.62 -1.07
CA THR A 30 29.47 11.35 -0.87
C THR A 30 28.11 11.59 -1.51
N VAL A 31 27.87 10.98 -2.68
CA VAL A 31 26.56 10.98 -3.30
C VAL A 31 25.71 10.17 -2.34
N THR A 32 25.04 10.86 -1.42
CA THR A 32 24.00 10.24 -0.60
C THR A 32 22.96 9.75 -1.60
N GLN A 33 22.82 8.44 -1.73
CA GLN A 33 21.74 7.87 -2.52
C GLN A 33 20.42 8.45 -1.99
N PRO A 34 19.57 8.99 -2.85
CA PRO A 34 18.30 9.55 -2.41
C PRO A 34 17.48 8.45 -1.75
N GLY A 35 17.00 8.70 -0.55
CA GLY A 35 16.04 7.83 0.13
C GLY A 35 14.68 7.84 -0.56
N ASN A 36 13.79 6.94 -0.15
CA ASN A 36 12.40 6.95 -0.57
C ASN A 36 11.74 8.31 -0.27
N PHE A 37 10.71 8.67 -1.04
CA PHE A 37 9.98 9.94 -0.87
C PHE A 37 9.38 10.08 0.54
N ALA A 38 8.75 9.00 1.04
CA ALA A 38 8.27 8.93 2.42
C ALA A 38 8.40 7.51 2.97
N LYS A 39 8.52 7.43 4.30
CA LYS A 39 8.53 6.17 5.03
C LYS A 39 7.52 6.26 6.17
N LEU A 40 6.49 5.42 6.12
CA LEU A 40 5.40 5.38 7.08
C LEU A 40 5.37 4.04 7.82
N GLY A 41 4.74 4.03 8.98
CA GLY A 41 4.35 2.80 9.66
C GLY A 41 2.92 2.41 9.33
N LEU A 42 2.57 1.18 9.67
CA LEU A 42 1.22 0.63 9.59
C LEU A 42 0.83 0.06 10.96
N TYR A 43 -0.46 -0.14 11.16
CA TYR A 43 -1.01 -0.74 12.36
C TYR A 43 -1.37 -2.19 12.07
N GLU A 44 -0.80 -3.14 12.83
CA GLU A 44 -1.01 -4.57 12.67
C GLU A 44 -2.00 -5.06 13.72
N GLN A 45 -3.18 -5.53 13.28
CA GLN A 45 -4.26 -5.99 14.16
C GLN A 45 -4.62 -7.44 13.89
N VAL A 46 -5.00 -8.17 14.95
CA VAL A 46 -5.56 -9.52 14.86
C VAL A 46 -6.84 -9.61 15.68
N SER A 47 -7.85 -10.26 15.11
CA SER A 47 -9.12 -10.61 15.79
C SER A 47 -9.50 -12.05 15.43
N GLY A 48 -9.39 -12.96 16.39
CA GLY A 48 -9.44 -14.39 16.08
C GLY A 48 -8.34 -14.76 15.09
N ASN A 49 -8.69 -15.39 13.99
CA ASN A 49 -7.75 -15.74 12.92
C ASN A 49 -7.56 -14.62 11.87
N ASN A 50 -8.31 -13.52 11.97
CA ASN A 50 -8.27 -12.44 11.00
C ASN A 50 -7.14 -11.46 11.36
N ARG A 51 -6.14 -11.37 10.51
CA ARG A 51 -5.10 -10.35 10.51
C ARG A 51 -5.46 -9.22 9.58
N ARG A 52 -5.14 -7.99 9.95
CA ARG A 52 -5.29 -6.83 9.09
C ARG A 52 -4.17 -5.84 9.32
N VAL A 53 -3.82 -5.12 8.28
CA VAL A 53 -2.96 -3.94 8.37
C VAL A 53 -3.77 -2.71 8.02
N PHE A 54 -3.58 -1.66 8.82
CA PHE A 54 -4.26 -0.39 8.62
C PHE A 54 -3.24 0.72 8.40
N ILE A 55 -3.60 1.64 7.53
CA ILE A 55 -2.89 2.90 7.35
C ILE A 55 -3.70 4.03 7.99
N ALA A 56 -3.03 4.88 8.76
CA ALA A 56 -3.70 6.04 9.35
C ALA A 56 -3.95 7.11 8.29
N VAL A 57 -5.06 7.84 8.43
CA VAL A 57 -5.37 9.05 7.69
C VAL A 57 -5.70 10.13 8.71
N SER A 58 -4.91 11.18 8.78
CA SER A 58 -5.06 12.24 9.80
C SER A 58 -5.81 13.47 9.31
N LYS A 59 -6.06 13.57 7.99
CA LYS A 59 -6.83 14.69 7.45
C LYS A 59 -7.44 14.37 6.09
N ILE A 60 -8.69 14.78 5.88
CA ILE A 60 -9.39 14.69 4.60
C ILE A 60 -10.01 16.07 4.30
N GLY A 61 -9.58 16.71 3.21
CA GLY A 61 -9.91 18.10 2.94
C GLY A 61 -9.41 19.00 4.07
N THR A 62 -10.33 19.67 4.79
CA THR A 62 -10.01 20.49 5.97
C THR A 62 -10.33 19.79 7.30
N VAL A 63 -10.93 18.59 7.27
CA VAL A 63 -11.32 17.84 8.47
C VAL A 63 -10.13 17.04 8.98
N SER A 64 -9.73 17.29 10.22
CA SER A 64 -8.79 16.43 10.94
C SER A 64 -9.52 15.21 11.49
N THR A 65 -8.91 14.06 11.36
CA THR A 65 -9.39 12.79 11.88
C THR A 65 -8.46 12.32 13.01
N THR A 66 -9.00 11.58 13.97
CA THR A 66 -8.22 11.00 15.06
C THR A 66 -8.44 9.49 15.02
N ASP A 67 -7.37 8.72 15.17
CA ASP A 67 -7.39 7.25 15.19
C ASP A 67 -8.16 6.63 14.00
N TYR A 68 -8.06 7.28 12.84
CA TYR A 68 -8.76 6.85 11.63
C TYR A 68 -7.85 5.96 10.79
N GLY A 69 -8.03 4.65 10.93
CA GLY A 69 -7.31 3.62 10.20
C GLY A 69 -8.15 3.01 9.09
N LEU A 70 -7.62 3.00 7.87
CA LEU A 70 -8.23 2.33 6.72
C LEU A 70 -7.48 1.03 6.42
N VAL A 71 -8.19 0.00 5.97
CA VAL A 71 -7.55 -1.24 5.54
C VAL A 71 -6.57 -0.94 4.40
N PHE A 72 -5.28 -1.23 4.61
CA PHE A 72 -4.27 -1.14 3.56
C PHE A 72 -4.38 -2.37 2.67
N ASP A 73 -4.83 -2.17 1.43
CA ASP A 73 -5.33 -3.24 0.57
C ASP A 73 -4.58 -3.27 -0.78
N THR A 74 -3.77 -4.29 -1.00
CA THR A 74 -3.07 -4.54 -2.27
C THR A 74 -3.95 -5.19 -3.33
N GLY A 75 -5.08 -5.77 -2.93
CA GLY A 75 -6.05 -6.43 -3.80
C GLY A 75 -7.04 -5.49 -4.46
N SER A 76 -7.24 -4.29 -3.92
CA SER A 76 -8.12 -3.27 -4.49
C SER A 76 -7.39 -1.98 -4.86
N THR A 77 -8.10 -1.06 -5.51
CA THR A 77 -7.53 0.20 -6.02
C THR A 77 -8.44 1.37 -5.70
N GLY A 78 -7.83 2.45 -5.20
CA GLY A 78 -8.52 3.68 -4.87
C GLY A 78 -8.87 3.81 -3.39
N LEU A 79 -9.19 5.02 -2.99
CA LEU A 79 -9.52 5.37 -1.61
C LEU A 79 -11.04 5.40 -1.46
N SER A 80 -11.60 4.52 -0.63
CA SER A 80 -13.00 4.50 -0.24
C SER A 80 -13.16 4.89 1.23
N ILE A 81 -13.99 5.90 1.50
CA ILE A 81 -14.13 6.53 2.82
C ILE A 81 -15.60 6.77 3.14
N ASP A 82 -16.02 6.45 4.37
CA ASP A 82 -17.33 6.84 4.89
C ASP A 82 -17.40 8.35 5.08
N ALA A 83 -18.53 8.93 4.68
CA ALA A 83 -18.80 10.37 4.83
C ALA A 83 -19.12 10.81 6.26
N SER A 84 -19.44 9.87 7.14
CA SER A 84 -19.83 10.15 8.53
C SER A 84 -18.68 10.83 9.28
N GLY A 85 -19.00 11.91 10.00
CA GLY A 85 -17.99 12.70 10.71
C GLY A 85 -17.08 13.58 9.82
N ILE A 86 -17.09 13.37 8.50
CA ILE A 86 -16.30 14.14 7.52
C ILE A 86 -17.19 15.21 6.85
N ILE A 87 -18.40 14.80 6.49
CA ILE A 87 -19.42 15.67 5.90
C ILE A 87 -20.51 15.95 6.94
N PRO A 88 -21.08 17.17 6.99
CA PRO A 88 -22.20 17.46 7.88
C PRO A 88 -23.35 16.48 7.71
N ALA A 89 -23.85 15.92 8.80
CA ALA A 89 -24.93 14.92 8.77
C ALA A 89 -26.17 15.40 8.01
N SER A 90 -26.46 16.71 8.03
CA SER A 90 -27.56 17.31 7.28
C SER A 90 -27.43 17.18 5.76
N MET A 91 -26.24 16.90 5.25
CA MET A 91 -25.99 16.68 3.81
C MET A 91 -26.07 15.22 3.41
N ILE A 92 -26.17 14.30 4.37
CA ILE A 92 -26.22 12.85 4.14
C ILE A 92 -27.66 12.36 4.32
N THR A 93 -28.19 11.69 3.32
CA THR A 93 -29.51 11.04 3.37
C THR A 93 -29.38 9.55 3.11
N SER A 94 -30.46 8.80 3.35
CA SER A 94 -30.51 7.36 3.05
C SER A 94 -30.33 7.04 1.56
N SER A 95 -30.52 8.03 0.68
CA SER A 95 -30.45 7.88 -0.79
C SER A 95 -29.25 8.59 -1.42
N GLY A 96 -28.42 9.30 -0.66
CA GLY A 96 -27.23 9.98 -1.19
C GLY A 96 -26.93 11.31 -0.50
N PHE A 97 -26.01 12.05 -1.10
CA PHE A 97 -25.66 13.40 -0.66
C PHE A 97 -26.64 14.45 -1.23
N GLN A 98 -26.89 15.49 -0.45
CA GLN A 98 -27.64 16.66 -0.92
C GLN A 98 -26.72 17.52 -1.80
N ILE A 99 -26.87 17.41 -3.12
CA ILE A 99 -26.08 18.12 -4.12
C ILE A 99 -27.03 18.94 -4.99
N THR A 100 -26.70 20.23 -5.14
CA THR A 100 -27.38 21.09 -6.12
C THR A 100 -26.46 21.31 -7.32
N GLY A 101 -26.92 20.91 -8.51
CA GLY A 101 -26.13 20.93 -9.74
C GLY A 101 -25.14 19.76 -9.82
N ASP A 102 -23.98 19.98 -10.42
CA ASP A 102 -23.01 18.92 -10.72
C ASP A 102 -22.11 18.55 -9.55
N SER A 103 -21.99 19.42 -8.56
CA SER A 103 -21.15 19.18 -7.37
C SER A 103 -21.45 20.17 -6.24
N VAL A 104 -21.04 19.78 -5.05
CA VAL A 104 -21.01 20.65 -3.87
C VAL A 104 -19.62 20.63 -3.24
N ASN A 105 -19.18 21.78 -2.68
CA ASN A 105 -17.91 21.85 -1.96
C ASN A 105 -18.19 22.06 -0.47
N VAL A 106 -17.69 21.16 0.35
CA VAL A 106 -17.83 21.19 1.80
C VAL A 106 -16.58 20.63 2.45
N ASN A 107 -16.08 21.31 3.48
CA ASN A 107 -14.88 20.90 4.23
C ASN A 107 -13.65 20.67 3.33
N GLY A 108 -13.50 21.42 2.23
CA GLY A 108 -12.42 21.23 1.26
C GLY A 108 -12.55 19.95 0.39
N ILE A 109 -13.71 19.32 0.44
CA ILE A 109 -14.05 18.14 -0.36
C ILE A 109 -15.07 18.57 -1.41
N THR A 110 -14.82 18.31 -2.67
CA THR A 110 -15.82 18.47 -3.73
C THR A 110 -16.50 17.13 -3.99
N ILE A 111 -17.77 17.03 -3.64
CA ILE A 111 -18.60 15.88 -3.88
C ILE A 111 -19.34 16.11 -5.20
N THR A 112 -19.16 15.20 -6.18
CA THR A 112 -19.82 15.32 -7.50
C THR A 112 -21.18 14.61 -7.46
N SER A 113 -22.04 14.94 -8.43
CA SER A 113 -23.29 14.21 -8.67
C SER A 113 -23.08 12.80 -9.28
N GLN A 114 -21.85 12.42 -9.58
CA GLN A 114 -21.53 11.12 -10.18
C GLN A 114 -21.57 10.02 -9.11
N THR A 115 -22.67 9.28 -9.07
CA THR A 115 -22.86 8.14 -8.17
C THR A 115 -22.15 6.89 -8.68
N ALA A 116 -21.75 6.03 -7.78
CA ALA A 116 -21.25 4.70 -8.06
C ALA A 116 -21.54 3.75 -6.88
N THR A 117 -21.21 2.46 -7.10
CA THR A 117 -21.19 1.46 -6.04
C THR A 117 -19.87 0.70 -6.11
N LEU A 118 -19.31 0.35 -4.95
CA LEU A 118 -18.21 -0.59 -4.84
C LEU A 118 -18.69 -1.85 -4.14
N THR A 119 -18.09 -2.99 -4.48
CA THR A 119 -18.36 -4.26 -3.81
C THR A 119 -17.04 -4.90 -3.44
N TYR A 120 -16.88 -5.32 -2.20
CA TYR A 120 -15.72 -6.00 -1.67
C TYR A 120 -16.12 -7.36 -1.11
N GLY A 121 -15.14 -8.28 -1.08
CA GLY A 121 -15.30 -9.62 -0.53
C GLY A 121 -15.72 -10.66 -1.55
N GLY A 122 -15.76 -11.90 -1.10
CA GLY A 122 -16.14 -13.07 -1.90
C GLY A 122 -17.64 -13.38 -1.82
N VAL A 123 -18.00 -14.57 -2.30
CA VAL A 123 -19.39 -15.02 -2.44
C VAL A 123 -20.17 -15.00 -1.12
N ASP A 124 -19.50 -15.28 0.00
CA ASP A 124 -20.17 -15.46 1.30
C ASP A 124 -20.16 -14.22 2.21
N GLY A 125 -19.48 -13.17 1.83
CA GLY A 125 -19.29 -12.01 2.71
C GLY A 125 -19.20 -10.67 2.00
N SER A 126 -19.80 -10.54 0.83
CA SER A 126 -19.73 -9.31 0.07
C SER A 126 -20.42 -8.16 0.78
N ILE A 127 -19.74 -7.04 0.85
CA ILE A 127 -20.29 -5.76 1.26
C ILE A 127 -20.41 -4.84 0.04
N LYS A 128 -21.42 -3.98 0.06
CA LYS A 128 -21.67 -3.02 -1.02
C LYS A 128 -21.77 -1.62 -0.47
N GLU A 129 -20.93 -0.76 -0.97
CA GLU A 129 -20.91 0.66 -0.68
C GLU A 129 -21.68 1.45 -1.73
N TYR A 130 -22.36 2.50 -1.29
CA TYR A 130 -23.10 3.44 -2.14
C TYR A 130 -22.55 4.84 -1.88
N GLY A 131 -22.09 5.50 -2.90
CA GLY A 131 -21.43 6.79 -2.76
C GLY A 131 -21.27 7.54 -4.06
N ASN A 132 -20.45 8.57 -3.99
CA ASN A 132 -20.17 9.47 -5.11
C ASN A 132 -18.67 9.60 -5.33
N LEU A 133 -18.28 9.89 -6.56
CA LEU A 133 -16.95 10.40 -6.84
C LEU A 133 -16.79 11.75 -6.14
N ALA A 134 -15.74 11.88 -5.36
CA ALA A 134 -15.36 13.13 -4.70
C ALA A 134 -13.87 13.43 -4.92
N TYR A 135 -13.46 14.66 -4.60
CA TYR A 135 -12.08 15.10 -4.71
C TYR A 135 -11.64 15.81 -3.43
N ALA A 136 -10.52 15.39 -2.86
CA ALA A 136 -9.95 15.98 -1.66
C ALA A 136 -8.42 15.89 -1.64
N GLN A 137 -7.79 16.72 -0.83
CA GLN A 137 -6.46 16.45 -0.29
C GLN A 137 -6.61 15.45 0.85
N VAL A 138 -5.67 14.51 0.96
CA VAL A 138 -5.65 13.52 2.03
C VAL A 138 -4.27 13.51 2.67
N THR A 139 -4.20 13.63 4.00
CA THR A 139 -2.97 13.45 4.76
C THR A 139 -2.93 12.02 5.28
N ILE A 140 -2.01 11.24 4.73
CA ILE A 140 -1.77 9.83 5.04
C ILE A 140 -0.73 9.77 6.15
N GLY A 141 -0.95 8.92 7.16
CA GLY A 141 -0.15 8.85 8.36
C GLY A 141 -0.76 9.65 9.51
N ASP A 142 -0.02 9.73 10.60
CA ASP A 142 -0.45 10.32 11.87
C ASP A 142 0.70 11.07 12.56
N GLY A 143 0.65 11.18 13.91
CA GLY A 143 1.70 11.79 14.71
C GLY A 143 3.07 11.10 14.65
N ASN A 144 3.14 9.87 14.13
CA ASN A 144 4.40 9.13 13.93
C ASN A 144 5.07 9.43 12.58
N GLY A 145 4.41 10.19 11.72
CA GLY A 145 4.87 10.58 10.39
C GLY A 145 3.73 10.60 9.40
N ASN A 146 3.75 11.58 8.51
CA ASN A 146 2.68 11.73 7.51
C ASN A 146 3.19 12.33 6.21
N VAL A 147 2.37 12.19 5.16
CA VAL A 147 2.54 12.82 3.85
C VAL A 147 1.18 13.22 3.29
N THR A 148 1.12 14.38 2.65
CA THR A 148 -0.14 14.88 2.08
C THR A 148 -0.15 14.72 0.57
N THR A 149 -1.22 14.13 0.04
CA THR A 149 -1.44 14.00 -1.40
C THR A 149 -1.73 15.38 -2.04
N PRO A 150 -1.55 15.57 -3.34
CA PRO A 150 -2.28 16.60 -4.05
C PRO A 150 -3.79 16.35 -3.91
N ARG A 151 -4.61 17.20 -4.51
CA ARG A 151 -6.06 16.94 -4.58
C ARG A 151 -6.31 15.75 -5.51
N ILE A 152 -6.84 14.66 -4.98
CA ILE A 152 -7.04 13.37 -5.66
C ILE A 152 -8.51 12.97 -5.70
N PRO A 153 -8.93 12.13 -6.67
CA PRO A 153 -10.24 11.50 -6.64
C PRO A 153 -10.31 10.46 -5.52
N ILE A 154 -11.44 10.41 -4.84
CA ILE A 154 -11.79 9.43 -3.81
C ILE A 154 -13.23 8.95 -4.02
N PHE A 155 -13.55 7.78 -3.54
CA PHE A 155 -14.93 7.31 -3.41
C PHE A 155 -15.43 7.67 -2.01
N LEU A 156 -16.38 8.59 -1.92
CA LEU A 156 -17.01 8.97 -0.67
C LEU A 156 -18.35 8.26 -0.57
N TYR A 157 -18.48 7.30 0.35
CA TYR A 157 -19.73 6.58 0.50
C TYR A 157 -20.56 7.10 1.69
N TYR A 158 -21.87 6.96 1.58
CA TYR A 158 -22.85 7.37 2.61
C TYR A 158 -23.60 6.18 3.20
N LYS A 159 -23.43 5.01 2.62
CA LYS A 159 -24.09 3.78 3.06
C LYS A 159 -23.27 2.56 2.65
N VAL A 160 -23.18 1.60 3.56
CA VAL A 160 -22.61 0.28 3.31
C VAL A 160 -23.56 -0.80 3.81
N VAL A 161 -23.74 -1.86 3.04
CA VAL A 161 -24.63 -2.98 3.38
C VAL A 161 -23.93 -4.32 3.18
N ASN A 162 -24.27 -5.28 4.00
CA ASN A 162 -23.96 -6.68 3.73
C ASN A 162 -24.90 -7.18 2.61
N VAL A 163 -24.34 -7.67 1.51
CA VAL A 163 -25.12 -8.05 0.32
C VAL A 163 -26.03 -9.22 0.60
N ASN A 164 -25.59 -10.19 1.41
CA ASN A 164 -26.31 -11.44 1.66
C ASN A 164 -27.53 -11.22 2.57
N THR A 165 -27.40 -10.31 3.56
CA THR A 165 -28.46 -10.05 4.54
C THR A 165 -29.26 -8.79 4.25
N GLY A 166 -28.76 -7.90 3.38
CA GLY A 166 -29.31 -6.57 3.16
C GLY A 166 -29.15 -5.62 4.37
N THR A 167 -28.45 -6.04 5.42
CA THR A 167 -28.27 -5.26 6.65
C THR A 167 -27.31 -4.12 6.42
N GLN A 168 -27.67 -2.91 6.80
CA GLN A 168 -26.75 -1.78 6.81
C GLN A 168 -25.71 -1.99 7.92
N LEU A 169 -24.44 -1.80 7.58
CA LEU A 169 -23.31 -1.90 8.50
C LEU A 169 -23.06 -0.56 9.20
N ALA A 170 -22.26 -0.61 10.26
CA ALA A 170 -21.85 0.58 10.98
C ALA A 170 -21.02 1.52 10.10
N ALA A 171 -21.02 2.80 10.44
CA ALA A 171 -20.11 3.78 9.83
C ALA A 171 -18.66 3.33 9.99
N HIS A 172 -17.82 3.62 8.99
CA HIS A 172 -16.39 3.30 8.94
C HIS A 172 -16.05 1.79 9.00
N SER A 173 -17.01 0.91 8.81
CA SER A 173 -16.76 -0.55 8.85
C SER A 173 -16.14 -1.11 7.56
N ALA A 174 -16.07 -0.29 6.51
CA ALA A 174 -15.64 -0.71 5.18
C ALA A 174 -14.62 0.25 4.53
N ASP A 175 -13.98 1.11 5.31
CA ASP A 175 -13.01 2.06 4.78
C ASP A 175 -11.75 1.35 4.25
N VAL A 176 -11.41 1.62 2.99
CA VAL A 176 -10.33 0.93 2.28
C VAL A 176 -9.35 1.93 1.66
N PHE A 177 -8.08 1.68 1.87
CA PHE A 177 -6.96 2.33 1.21
C PHE A 177 -6.37 1.37 0.17
N GLY A 178 -7.00 1.31 -1.01
CA GLY A 178 -6.61 0.42 -2.09
C GLY A 178 -5.36 0.92 -2.82
N VAL A 179 -4.33 0.08 -2.85
CA VAL A 179 -3.02 0.42 -3.41
C VAL A 179 -2.67 -0.37 -4.68
N GLY A 180 -3.61 -1.11 -5.25
CA GLY A 180 -3.43 -1.86 -6.49
C GLY A 180 -3.03 -0.98 -7.69
N PRO A 181 -2.50 -1.58 -8.77
CA PRO A 181 -1.90 -0.87 -9.89
C PRO A 181 -2.90 -0.31 -10.91
N GLY A 182 -4.16 -0.72 -10.83
CA GLY A 182 -5.20 -0.36 -11.79
C GLY A 182 -5.97 0.90 -11.42
N VAL A 183 -7.23 0.88 -11.82
CA VAL A 183 -8.22 1.88 -11.44
C VAL A 183 -9.51 1.17 -11.05
N SER A 184 -10.26 1.74 -10.12
CA SER A 184 -11.59 1.23 -9.78
C SER A 184 -12.56 1.46 -10.94
N ALA A 185 -12.93 0.40 -11.65
CA ALA A 185 -13.80 0.47 -12.83
C ALA A 185 -15.22 0.91 -12.45
N THR A 186 -15.72 0.51 -11.29
CA THR A 186 -17.08 0.80 -10.81
C THR A 186 -17.18 2.14 -10.11
N ALA A 187 -16.09 2.65 -9.53
CA ALA A 187 -16.04 3.94 -8.84
C ALA A 187 -15.38 5.06 -9.66
N ARG A 188 -15.65 5.11 -10.97
CA ARG A 188 -15.23 6.21 -11.84
C ARG A 188 -13.72 6.34 -12.04
N ALA A 189 -13.04 5.22 -12.18
CA ALA A 189 -11.61 5.17 -12.49
C ALA A 189 -10.71 5.84 -11.42
N ILE A 190 -10.97 5.58 -10.15
CA ILE A 190 -10.15 6.07 -9.05
C ILE A 190 -8.89 5.19 -8.94
N ALA A 191 -7.71 5.80 -9.08
CA ALA A 191 -6.43 5.12 -8.90
C ALA A 191 -5.96 5.15 -7.44
N SER A 192 -4.93 4.36 -7.12
CA SER A 192 -4.31 4.34 -5.79
C SER A 192 -3.88 5.75 -5.35
N PRO A 193 -4.15 6.16 -4.09
CA PRO A 193 -3.67 7.44 -3.56
C PRO A 193 -2.15 7.61 -3.68
N LEU A 194 -1.40 6.52 -3.61
CA LEU A 194 0.06 6.53 -3.68
C LEU A 194 0.60 6.87 -5.08
N SER A 195 -0.21 6.71 -6.13
CA SER A 195 0.18 7.01 -7.52
C SER A 195 0.15 8.50 -7.87
N TYR A 196 -0.44 9.35 -7.02
CA TYR A 196 -0.62 10.78 -7.30
C TYR A 196 0.49 11.68 -6.77
N PHE A 197 1.47 11.15 -6.04
CA PHE A 197 2.56 11.96 -5.52
C PHE A 197 3.46 12.49 -6.66
N LYS A 198 3.81 13.78 -6.57
CA LYS A 198 4.86 14.37 -7.40
C LYS A 198 6.21 14.03 -6.78
N LEU A 199 6.90 13.10 -7.38
CA LEU A 199 8.19 12.60 -6.88
C LEU A 199 9.36 13.34 -7.55
N PRO A 200 10.55 13.41 -6.90
CA PRO A 200 11.78 13.82 -7.56
C PRO A 200 12.12 12.94 -8.78
N ASP A 201 12.82 13.48 -9.78
CA ASP A 201 13.12 12.80 -11.05
C ASP A 201 13.86 11.46 -10.91
N ASN A 202 14.56 11.27 -9.79
CA ASN A 202 15.34 10.06 -9.49
C ASN A 202 14.57 9.04 -8.63
N ILE A 203 13.29 9.28 -8.37
CA ILE A 203 12.41 8.39 -7.61
C ILE A 203 11.27 7.94 -8.52
N THR A 204 11.11 6.63 -8.64
CA THR A 204 10.05 6.02 -9.45
C THR A 204 8.73 5.95 -8.66
N SER A 205 7.61 6.23 -9.34
CA SER A 205 6.29 6.10 -8.70
C SER A 205 5.98 4.65 -8.35
N GLY A 206 5.71 4.40 -7.09
CA GLY A 206 5.46 3.07 -6.54
C GLY A 206 5.62 3.05 -5.03
N PHE A 207 5.52 1.87 -4.48
CA PHE A 207 5.78 1.64 -3.05
C PHE A 207 6.40 0.27 -2.80
N ARG A 208 7.05 0.14 -1.65
CA ARG A 208 7.50 -1.14 -1.10
C ARG A 208 6.84 -1.35 0.26
N LEU A 209 6.24 -2.51 0.45
CA LEU A 209 5.78 -3.01 1.74
C LEU A 209 6.84 -3.97 2.28
N ALA A 210 7.44 -3.62 3.41
CA ALA A 210 8.37 -4.48 4.11
C ALA A 210 7.62 -5.69 4.68
N MET A 211 8.35 -6.77 4.96
CA MET A 211 7.79 -7.96 5.60
C MET A 211 7.12 -7.60 6.91
N LEU A 212 5.89 -8.09 7.09
CA LEU A 212 5.14 -7.96 8.33
C LEU A 212 5.72 -8.90 9.40
N ASN A 213 5.53 -8.56 10.66
CA ASN A 213 5.98 -9.44 11.76
C ASN A 213 4.78 -10.04 12.48
N SER A 214 4.67 -11.37 12.45
CA SER A 214 3.57 -12.08 13.12
C SER A 214 3.42 -11.74 14.61
N ALA A 215 4.50 -11.39 15.27
CA ALA A 215 4.49 -11.03 16.70
C ALA A 215 3.92 -9.62 16.99
N ASN A 216 3.81 -8.77 15.97
CA ASN A 216 3.29 -7.41 16.14
C ASN A 216 1.75 -7.35 16.02
N PHE A 217 1.12 -8.37 15.45
CA PHE A 217 -0.33 -8.42 15.37
C PHE A 217 -0.94 -8.57 16.77
N SER A 218 -1.74 -7.60 17.18
CA SER A 218 -2.38 -7.55 18.50
C SER A 218 -3.88 -7.18 18.39
N ALA A 219 -4.64 -7.48 19.42
CA ALA A 219 -6.07 -7.14 19.44
C ALA A 219 -6.34 -5.63 19.41
N THR A 220 -5.39 -4.82 19.91
CA THR A 220 -5.51 -3.36 20.01
C THR A 220 -4.82 -2.60 18.87
N ALA A 221 -4.36 -3.30 17.85
CA ALA A 221 -3.55 -2.77 16.75
C ALA A 221 -2.20 -2.17 17.19
N THR A 222 -1.12 -2.82 16.82
CA THR A 222 0.25 -2.36 17.13
C THR A 222 0.79 -1.52 15.98
N TYR A 223 1.27 -0.31 16.27
CA TYR A 223 2.00 0.50 15.30
C TYR A 223 3.40 -0.08 15.05
N THR A 224 3.71 -0.37 13.79
CA THR A 224 5.03 -0.81 13.36
C THR A 224 5.62 0.20 12.38
N ALA A 225 6.71 0.85 12.80
CA ALA A 225 7.37 1.89 12.02
C ALA A 225 8.04 1.29 10.76
N GLY A 226 8.00 2.04 9.66
CA GLY A 226 8.79 1.73 8.46
C GLY A 226 8.37 0.48 7.71
N LEU A 227 7.11 0.15 7.73
CA LEU A 227 6.56 -0.91 6.88
C LEU A 227 6.28 -0.45 5.45
N LEU A 228 5.89 0.81 5.26
CA LEU A 228 5.54 1.36 3.95
C LEU A 228 6.56 2.40 3.48
N TYR A 229 7.20 2.13 2.36
CA TYR A 229 8.13 3.04 1.68
C TYR A 229 7.45 3.54 0.40
N ILE A 230 7.21 4.86 0.32
CA ILE A 230 6.56 5.51 -0.83
C ILE A 230 7.63 6.12 -1.73
N GLY A 231 7.51 5.87 -3.03
CA GLY A 231 8.55 6.22 -4.01
C GLY A 231 9.70 5.23 -4.01
N LEU A 232 9.99 4.64 -5.16
CA LEU A 232 11.00 3.59 -5.33
C LEU A 232 12.33 4.19 -5.76
N THR A 233 13.39 3.82 -5.07
CA THR A 233 14.77 4.17 -5.42
C THR A 233 15.33 3.23 -6.49
N SER A 234 16.47 3.59 -7.08
CA SER A 234 17.21 2.67 -7.95
C SER A 234 17.59 1.37 -7.24
N ASP A 235 17.87 1.43 -5.95
CA ASP A 235 18.22 0.26 -5.14
C ASP A 235 17.01 -0.67 -4.94
N ASP A 236 15.83 -0.11 -4.68
CA ASP A 236 14.60 -0.90 -4.61
C ASP A 236 14.34 -1.68 -5.91
N LEU A 237 14.65 -1.06 -7.06
CA LEU A 237 14.35 -1.63 -8.37
C LEU A 237 15.42 -2.59 -8.90
N ASN A 238 16.70 -2.41 -8.52
CA ASN A 238 17.81 -3.11 -9.16
C ASN A 238 18.73 -3.89 -8.20
N ALA A 239 18.84 -3.48 -6.93
CA ALA A 239 19.80 -4.06 -5.99
C ALA A 239 19.16 -4.88 -4.86
N SER A 240 17.85 -4.75 -4.64
CA SER A 240 17.16 -5.33 -3.47
C SER A 240 16.69 -6.78 -3.66
N ASN A 241 17.07 -7.44 -4.76
CA ASN A 241 16.73 -8.84 -5.07
C ASN A 241 15.22 -9.13 -5.22
N PHE A 242 14.42 -8.13 -5.57
CA PHE A 242 13.05 -8.37 -5.97
C PHE A 242 12.97 -9.08 -7.32
N ILE A 243 12.18 -10.13 -7.40
CA ILE A 243 11.82 -10.76 -8.67
C ILE A 243 10.62 -10.01 -9.23
N MET A 244 10.83 -9.31 -10.35
CA MET A 244 9.86 -8.39 -10.94
C MET A 244 8.94 -9.11 -11.94
N HIS A 245 7.64 -8.90 -11.80
CA HIS A 245 6.59 -9.51 -12.62
C HIS A 245 5.85 -8.42 -13.40
N PRO A 246 5.87 -8.44 -14.73
CA PRO A 246 5.11 -7.49 -15.54
C PRO A 246 3.61 -7.74 -15.38
N LEU A 247 2.83 -6.66 -15.32
CA LEU A 247 1.39 -6.70 -15.15
C LEU A 247 0.67 -6.71 -16.50
N THR A 248 -0.51 -7.35 -16.51
CA THR A 248 -1.37 -7.39 -17.70
C THR A 248 -2.30 -6.18 -17.70
N TYR A 249 -2.41 -5.51 -18.83
CA TYR A 249 -3.33 -4.40 -19.02
C TYR A 249 -4.75 -4.86 -19.38
N SER A 250 -5.74 -4.26 -18.74
CA SER A 250 -7.17 -4.39 -19.03
C SER A 250 -7.73 -3.02 -19.44
N PRO A 251 -8.47 -2.93 -20.56
CA PRO A 251 -9.09 -1.66 -20.97
C PRO A 251 -10.11 -1.11 -19.95
N ILE A 252 -10.65 -1.94 -19.08
CA ILE A 252 -11.68 -1.56 -18.10
C ILE A 252 -11.07 -1.18 -16.76
N ALA A 253 -10.07 -1.95 -16.29
CA ALA A 253 -9.53 -1.84 -14.94
C ALA A 253 -8.07 -1.33 -14.89
N GLY A 254 -7.46 -1.01 -16.04
CA GLY A 254 -6.04 -0.67 -16.11
C GLY A 254 -5.16 -1.90 -15.91
N TYR A 255 -4.04 -1.76 -15.23
CA TYR A 255 -3.14 -2.89 -14.95
C TYR A 255 -3.66 -3.76 -13.81
N LEU A 256 -3.72 -5.06 -14.05
CA LEU A 256 -4.24 -6.03 -13.09
C LEU A 256 -3.11 -6.53 -12.16
N PRO A 257 -3.34 -6.64 -10.85
CA PRO A 257 -2.33 -7.13 -9.89
C PRO A 257 -2.13 -8.65 -9.93
N ASN A 258 -2.37 -9.28 -11.06
CA ASN A 258 -2.36 -10.73 -11.23
C ASN A 258 -1.03 -11.23 -11.76
N ILE A 259 -0.44 -12.22 -11.10
CA ILE A 259 0.84 -12.84 -11.47
C ILE A 259 0.60 -14.27 -11.94
N LYS A 260 1.12 -14.62 -13.11
CA LYS A 260 1.08 -16.01 -13.61
C LYS A 260 1.96 -16.92 -12.77
N SER A 261 1.42 -18.09 -12.42
CA SER A 261 2.06 -19.01 -11.49
C SER A 261 1.54 -20.44 -11.62
N THR A 262 2.26 -21.36 -11.00
CA THR A 262 1.80 -22.73 -10.70
C THR A 262 1.80 -22.88 -9.18
N ILE A 263 0.68 -23.38 -8.64
CA ILE A 263 0.53 -23.68 -7.23
C ILE A 263 0.56 -25.22 -7.10
N THR A 264 1.35 -25.72 -6.15
CA THR A 264 1.46 -27.16 -5.90
C THR A 264 1.02 -27.49 -4.48
N TYR A 265 0.10 -28.42 -4.34
CA TYR A 265 -0.34 -28.97 -3.05
C TYR A 265 -0.78 -30.43 -3.26
N ASN A 266 -0.56 -31.29 -2.30
CA ASN A 266 -0.94 -32.72 -2.35
C ASN A 266 -0.53 -33.41 -3.65
N GLY A 267 0.64 -33.07 -4.23
CA GLY A 267 1.13 -33.62 -5.50
C GLY A 267 0.40 -33.09 -6.76
N GLN A 268 -0.55 -32.17 -6.63
CA GLN A 268 -1.24 -31.53 -7.75
C GLN A 268 -0.53 -30.23 -8.14
N ASN A 269 -0.41 -29.98 -9.44
CA ASN A 269 0.06 -28.73 -10.00
C ASN A 269 -1.13 -27.99 -10.62
N VAL A 270 -1.42 -26.81 -10.10
CA VAL A 270 -2.55 -25.97 -10.52
C VAL A 270 -1.99 -24.70 -11.16
N PRO A 271 -1.95 -24.62 -12.48
CA PRO A 271 -1.56 -23.40 -13.19
C PRO A 271 -2.68 -22.36 -13.09
N GLY A 272 -2.31 -21.09 -12.92
CA GLY A 272 -3.28 -20.00 -12.81
C GLY A 272 -2.64 -18.62 -12.64
N THR A 273 -3.41 -17.72 -12.09
CA THR A 273 -2.95 -16.39 -11.70
C THR A 273 -3.15 -16.18 -10.21
N ILE A 274 -2.21 -15.48 -9.60
CA ILE A 274 -2.23 -15.15 -8.17
C ILE A 274 -2.45 -13.66 -7.98
N LEU A 275 -3.31 -13.32 -7.03
CA LEU A 275 -3.43 -12.02 -6.39
C LEU A 275 -2.86 -12.12 -4.97
N PHE A 276 -1.87 -11.30 -4.65
CA PHE A 276 -1.38 -11.14 -3.27
C PHE A 276 -2.12 -10.00 -2.61
N ASP A 277 -2.93 -10.31 -1.58
CA ASP A 277 -3.96 -9.41 -1.08
C ASP A 277 -3.88 -9.21 0.44
N THR A 278 -3.39 -8.04 0.87
CA THR A 278 -3.41 -7.65 2.29
C THR A 278 -4.82 -7.37 2.82
N GLY A 279 -5.80 -7.16 1.94
CA GLY A 279 -7.21 -7.01 2.27
C GLY A 279 -7.89 -8.33 2.64
N THR A 280 -7.33 -9.47 2.22
CA THR A 280 -7.82 -10.82 2.60
C THR A 280 -7.21 -11.25 3.93
N PRO A 281 -8.02 -11.34 5.03
CA PRO A 281 -7.50 -11.29 6.39
C PRO A 281 -6.97 -12.61 6.95
N ALA A 282 -7.35 -13.76 6.40
CA ALA A 282 -7.03 -15.04 7.02
C ALA A 282 -6.73 -16.16 6.03
N THR A 283 -7.67 -16.46 5.13
CA THR A 283 -7.64 -17.67 4.32
C THR A 283 -7.13 -17.41 2.91
N THR A 284 -6.06 -18.11 2.52
CA THR A 284 -5.65 -18.21 1.12
C THR A 284 -6.65 -19.08 0.36
N ILE A 285 -7.14 -18.59 -0.77
CA ILE A 285 -8.11 -19.27 -1.64
C ILE A 285 -7.40 -19.74 -2.89
N ILE A 286 -7.26 -21.05 -3.07
CA ILE A 286 -6.68 -21.65 -4.29
C ILE A 286 -7.81 -22.00 -5.25
N GLU A 287 -7.86 -21.33 -6.39
CA GLU A 287 -8.80 -21.66 -7.46
C GLU A 287 -8.29 -22.84 -8.28
N ASN A 288 -9.04 -23.95 -8.25
CA ASN A 288 -8.71 -25.17 -8.98
C ASN A 288 -9.94 -25.71 -9.72
N SER A 289 -9.95 -25.60 -11.04
CA SER A 289 -11.06 -26.10 -11.89
C SER A 289 -11.28 -27.61 -11.83
N ALA A 290 -10.29 -28.37 -11.33
CA ALA A 290 -10.42 -29.81 -11.11
C ALA A 290 -10.98 -30.16 -9.71
N ALA A 291 -11.22 -29.17 -8.84
CA ALA A 291 -11.84 -29.44 -7.55
C ALA A 291 -13.26 -29.98 -7.71
N THR A 292 -13.58 -31.02 -6.95
CA THR A 292 -14.87 -31.70 -7.01
C THR A 292 -15.93 -31.10 -6.08
N SER A 293 -15.49 -30.32 -5.08
CA SER A 293 -16.35 -29.57 -4.16
C SER A 293 -16.31 -28.07 -4.51
N ASN A 294 -17.36 -27.37 -4.18
CA ASN A 294 -17.42 -25.91 -4.36
C ASN A 294 -16.31 -25.20 -3.59
N SER A 295 -16.09 -25.59 -2.35
CA SER A 295 -15.00 -25.13 -1.48
C SER A 295 -14.66 -26.23 -0.46
N ALA A 296 -13.38 -26.40 -0.17
CA ALA A 296 -12.87 -27.31 0.85
C ALA A 296 -11.58 -26.79 1.49
N ALA A 297 -11.55 -26.75 2.83
CA ALA A 297 -10.31 -26.43 3.54
C ALA A 297 -9.24 -27.49 3.33
N LEU A 298 -8.00 -27.08 3.11
CA LEU A 298 -6.86 -27.99 3.17
C LEU A 298 -6.57 -28.36 4.64
N PRO A 299 -6.30 -29.63 4.92
CA PRO A 299 -5.89 -30.05 6.25
C PRO A 299 -4.64 -29.29 6.75
N ALA A 300 -4.56 -29.06 8.04
CA ALA A 300 -3.33 -28.53 8.65
C ALA A 300 -2.14 -29.45 8.32
N ASN A 301 -0.95 -28.87 8.25
CA ASN A 301 0.30 -29.50 7.84
C ASN A 301 0.37 -29.92 6.36
N THR A 302 -0.52 -29.40 5.51
CA THR A 302 -0.37 -29.54 4.06
C THR A 302 0.69 -28.55 3.57
N VAL A 303 1.66 -29.03 2.80
CA VAL A 303 2.65 -28.18 2.15
C VAL A 303 2.05 -27.58 0.88
N VAL A 304 2.10 -26.25 0.78
CA VAL A 304 1.68 -25.50 -0.41
C VAL A 304 2.90 -24.74 -0.94
N SER A 305 3.20 -24.89 -2.21
CA SER A 305 4.28 -24.17 -2.88
C SER A 305 3.78 -23.41 -4.11
N ILE A 306 4.46 -22.31 -4.40
CA ILE A 306 4.20 -21.43 -5.54
C ILE A 306 5.47 -21.35 -6.36
N SER A 307 5.33 -21.35 -7.66
CA SER A 307 6.37 -20.98 -8.62
C SER A 307 5.77 -20.02 -9.65
N THR A 308 6.33 -18.83 -9.80
CA THR A 308 5.88 -17.85 -10.80
C THR A 308 6.67 -17.96 -12.09
N ASP A 309 6.11 -17.48 -13.20
CA ASP A 309 6.77 -17.47 -14.52
C ASP A 309 8.11 -16.70 -14.54
N GLN A 310 8.31 -15.77 -13.60
CA GLN A 310 9.54 -14.98 -13.48
C GLN A 310 10.57 -15.59 -12.51
N GLY A 311 10.26 -16.76 -11.92
CA GLY A 311 11.18 -17.50 -11.06
C GLY A 311 11.10 -17.19 -9.58
N PHE A 312 10.13 -16.40 -9.11
CA PHE A 312 9.85 -16.32 -7.68
C PHE A 312 9.26 -17.64 -7.20
N SER A 313 9.75 -18.15 -6.07
CA SER A 313 9.20 -19.34 -5.43
C SER A 313 9.00 -19.11 -3.93
N TYR A 314 7.92 -19.63 -3.40
CA TYR A 314 7.57 -19.55 -1.99
C TYR A 314 6.88 -20.83 -1.56
N GLN A 315 7.11 -21.26 -0.32
CA GLN A 315 6.48 -22.42 0.27
C GLN A 315 6.04 -22.13 1.69
N TYR A 316 4.88 -22.62 2.06
CA TYR A 316 4.39 -22.59 3.43
C TYR A 316 3.68 -23.89 3.78
N THR A 317 3.41 -24.07 5.08
CA THR A 317 2.62 -25.18 5.60
C THR A 317 1.32 -24.62 6.16
N THR A 318 0.19 -25.24 5.79
CA THR A 318 -1.13 -24.84 6.30
C THR A 318 -1.22 -25.05 7.82
N GLY A 319 -1.88 -24.15 8.50
CA GLY A 319 -2.10 -24.20 9.95
C GLY A 319 -3.56 -24.34 10.34
N THR A 320 -3.83 -24.16 11.65
CA THR A 320 -5.17 -24.12 12.24
C THR A 320 -5.61 -22.70 12.57
N ASP A 321 -4.66 -21.79 12.76
CA ASP A 321 -4.90 -20.39 13.17
C ASP A 321 -4.40 -19.40 12.11
N PHE A 322 -3.28 -19.73 11.46
CA PHE A 322 -2.66 -18.93 10.41
C PHE A 322 -2.31 -19.82 9.22
N ASN A 323 -2.05 -19.22 8.07
CA ASN A 323 -1.87 -19.94 6.81
C ASN A 323 -3.06 -20.84 6.49
N LEU A 324 -4.26 -20.41 6.88
CA LEU A 324 -5.47 -21.12 6.51
C LEU A 324 -5.57 -21.14 4.99
N THR A 325 -5.93 -22.27 4.44
CA THR A 325 -6.01 -22.43 2.99
C THR A 325 -7.22 -23.27 2.63
N GLN A 326 -7.97 -22.80 1.65
CA GLN A 326 -9.07 -23.55 1.03
C GLN A 326 -8.85 -23.65 -0.47
N VAL A 327 -9.41 -24.71 -1.05
CA VAL A 327 -9.47 -24.91 -2.49
C VAL A 327 -10.90 -24.72 -2.94
N GLU A 328 -11.09 -23.86 -3.94
CA GLU A 328 -12.40 -23.59 -4.54
C GLU A 328 -12.42 -23.98 -6.02
N ASN A 329 -13.60 -24.33 -6.49
CA ASN A 329 -13.82 -24.48 -7.93
C ASN A 329 -14.27 -23.11 -8.48
N PRO A 330 -13.57 -22.56 -9.49
CA PRO A 330 -13.89 -21.24 -10.06
C PRO A 330 -15.27 -21.17 -10.72
N SER A 331 -15.91 -22.30 -11.02
CA SER A 331 -17.31 -22.31 -11.46
C SER A 331 -18.30 -21.91 -10.36
N TYR A 332 -17.88 -22.01 -9.09
CA TYR A 332 -18.66 -21.59 -7.92
C TYR A 332 -18.33 -20.18 -7.47
N SER A 333 -17.03 -19.85 -7.30
CA SER A 333 -16.58 -18.52 -6.87
C SER A 333 -16.79 -17.46 -7.95
N ASN A 334 -16.85 -17.87 -9.22
CA ASN A 334 -16.82 -17.00 -10.39
C ASN A 334 -15.56 -16.08 -10.42
N ASP A 335 -14.50 -16.49 -9.73
CA ASP A 335 -13.17 -15.89 -9.78
C ASP A 335 -12.18 -16.95 -10.28
N LEU A 336 -11.26 -16.57 -11.14
CA LEU A 336 -10.23 -17.44 -11.68
C LEU A 336 -8.87 -17.24 -10.99
N ARG A 337 -8.82 -16.32 -10.02
CA ARG A 337 -7.59 -15.95 -9.34
C ARG A 337 -7.47 -16.69 -8.03
N THR A 338 -6.34 -17.32 -7.82
CA THR A 338 -5.93 -17.69 -6.46
C THR A 338 -5.61 -16.41 -5.68
N ILE A 339 -6.17 -16.26 -4.48
CA ILE A 339 -5.98 -15.09 -3.62
C ILE A 339 -5.14 -15.51 -2.42
N PHE A 340 -3.92 -14.98 -2.33
CA PHE A 340 -3.07 -15.15 -1.16
C PHE A 340 -3.41 -14.09 -0.12
N SER A 341 -3.70 -14.57 1.09
CA SER A 341 -4.05 -13.71 2.22
C SER A 341 -2.85 -12.93 2.76
N ILE A 342 -3.12 -12.08 3.74
CA ILE A 342 -2.11 -11.30 4.47
C ILE A 342 -0.97 -12.15 5.02
N ASP A 343 -1.18 -13.43 5.29
CA ASP A 343 -0.15 -14.33 5.81
C ASP A 343 1.05 -14.49 4.87
N PHE A 344 0.86 -14.30 3.56
CA PHE A 344 1.96 -14.22 2.60
C PHE A 344 2.98 -13.13 2.97
N PHE A 345 2.49 -11.96 3.37
CA PHE A 345 3.32 -10.79 3.67
C PHE A 345 4.07 -10.89 5.01
N VAL A 346 3.74 -11.87 5.84
CA VAL A 346 4.51 -12.19 7.07
C VAL A 346 5.87 -12.83 6.76
N SER A 347 6.01 -13.39 5.57
CA SER A 347 7.25 -14.08 5.14
C SER A 347 7.92 -13.44 3.92
N ASN A 348 7.28 -12.46 3.30
CA ASN A 348 7.72 -11.91 2.03
C ASN A 348 7.58 -10.39 2.00
N GLU A 349 8.49 -9.73 1.28
CA GLU A 349 8.35 -8.32 0.91
C GLU A 349 7.60 -8.19 -0.43
N TYR A 350 6.87 -7.09 -0.58
CA TYR A 350 6.10 -6.76 -1.76
C TYR A 350 6.46 -5.36 -2.26
N LEU A 351 6.59 -5.21 -3.57
CA LEU A 351 6.87 -3.95 -4.23
C LEU A 351 5.91 -3.77 -5.40
N LEU A 352 5.35 -2.57 -5.55
CA LEU A 352 4.56 -2.19 -6.71
C LEU A 352 5.16 -0.97 -7.39
N ASP A 353 5.56 -1.14 -8.64
CA ASP A 353 6.11 -0.11 -9.53
C ASP A 353 4.98 0.36 -10.47
N TYR A 354 4.37 1.51 -10.14
CA TYR A 354 3.30 2.10 -10.95
C TYR A 354 3.79 2.59 -12.31
N THR A 355 5.04 3.08 -12.37
CA THR A 355 5.61 3.65 -13.60
C THR A 355 5.86 2.58 -14.67
N ASN A 356 6.44 1.45 -14.26
CA ASN A 356 6.80 0.38 -15.20
C ASN A 356 5.82 -0.80 -15.13
N HIS A 357 4.71 -0.66 -14.38
CA HIS A 357 3.62 -1.64 -14.27
C HIS A 357 4.12 -3.04 -13.91
N ARG A 358 4.82 -3.15 -12.78
CA ARG A 358 5.41 -4.39 -12.30
C ARG A 358 5.16 -4.59 -10.81
N ILE A 359 5.01 -5.85 -10.41
CA ILE A 359 5.06 -6.26 -9.00
C ILE A 359 6.38 -6.96 -8.75
N GLY A 360 7.06 -6.55 -7.69
CA GLY A 360 8.26 -7.22 -7.17
C GLY A 360 7.91 -8.07 -5.95
N LEU A 361 8.36 -9.31 -5.93
CA LEU A 361 8.25 -10.23 -4.82
C LEU A 361 9.64 -10.63 -4.33
N LYS A 362 9.81 -10.71 -3.01
CA LYS A 362 11.08 -11.09 -2.41
C LYS A 362 10.84 -11.92 -1.14
N ASN A 363 11.51 -13.09 -1.08
CA ASN A 363 11.60 -13.90 0.13
C ASN A 363 12.68 -13.35 1.07
N ASN A 364 12.53 -13.56 2.36
CA ASN A 364 13.57 -13.33 3.35
C ASN A 364 14.03 -14.65 3.97
#